data_51bf51c3f4663a8819e363f7a4a1e5b2
#
_entry.id   51bf51c3f4663a8819e363f7a4a1e5b2
#
_cell.length_a   1.000
_cell.length_b   1.000
_cell.length_c   1.000
_cell.angle_alpha   90.00
_cell.angle_beta   90.00
_cell.angle_gamma   90.00
#
_symmetry.space_group_name_H-M   'P 1'
#
loop_
_entity.id
_entity.type
_entity.pdbx_description
1 polymer ?
#
loop_
_entity_poly.entity_id
_entity_poly.type
_entity_poly.pdbx_seq_one_letter_code
_entity_poly.pdbx_strand_id
1 'polypeptide(L)'
;FGNGDVVAIAGVTGADAALLNGLSWVVTNVTTNTYAVQLNSVGKTLTATGTATPNTYTKVSNFKDYTGFDGKSSEIDVTHLESAAKEVRAGLMDNGSLNINVDRDTADAGQQALLAAQVSGAVKTFKLTLPNAVVASFSGIVTQFSLSGKVDDVLKTPVSIRISGAVTWS
;
A
#
# COMPACT_ATOMS: atom_id res chain seq x y z
N PHE A 1 5.63 -1.85 -18.32
CA PHE A 1 5.51 -2.17 -16.89
C PHE A 1 6.63 -3.12 -16.51
N GLY A 2 7.07 -3.06 -15.25
CA GLY A 2 7.88 -4.07 -14.60
C GLY A 2 7.07 -4.88 -13.59
N ASN A 3 7.61 -6.03 -13.17
CA ASN A 3 7.01 -6.78 -12.05
C ASN A 3 7.04 -5.91 -10.78
N GLY A 4 5.93 -5.87 -10.06
CA GLY A 4 5.78 -5.03 -8.87
C GLY A 4 5.26 -3.62 -9.15
N ASP A 5 5.16 -3.19 -10.40
CA ASP A 5 4.51 -1.91 -10.72
C ASP A 5 3.02 -1.96 -10.35
N VAL A 6 2.48 -0.81 -9.99
CA VAL A 6 1.05 -0.66 -9.71
C VAL A 6 0.39 0.04 -10.90
N VAL A 7 -0.71 -0.55 -11.37
CA VAL A 7 -1.50 -0.01 -12.48
C VAL A 7 -2.93 0.24 -12.05
N ALA A 8 -3.52 1.31 -12.55
CA ALA A 8 -4.96 1.53 -12.48
C ALA A 8 -5.62 0.95 -13.73
N ILE A 9 -6.62 0.11 -13.55
CA ILE A 9 -7.38 -0.50 -14.66
C ILE A 9 -8.70 0.23 -14.83
N ALA A 10 -9.06 0.54 -16.07
CA ALA A 10 -10.30 1.21 -16.43
C ALA A 10 -10.81 0.71 -17.77
N GLY A 11 -12.11 0.87 -18.01
CA GLY A 11 -12.75 0.56 -19.31
C GLY A 11 -12.93 -0.92 -19.61
N VAL A 12 -12.70 -1.81 -18.64
CA VAL A 12 -13.07 -3.23 -18.77
C VAL A 12 -14.58 -3.35 -18.80
N THR A 13 -15.11 -4.20 -19.67
CA THR A 13 -16.54 -4.49 -19.79
C THR A 13 -16.87 -5.90 -19.32
N GLY A 14 -18.15 -6.18 -19.09
CA GLY A 14 -18.65 -7.46 -18.58
C GLY A 14 -19.38 -7.32 -17.26
N ALA A 15 -20.10 -8.32 -16.84
CA ALA A 15 -20.93 -8.28 -15.62
C ALA A 15 -20.07 -8.04 -14.35
N ASP A 16 -18.85 -8.52 -14.35
CA ASP A 16 -17.93 -8.42 -13.22
C ASP A 16 -16.83 -7.35 -13.41
N ALA A 17 -17.01 -6.42 -14.35
CA ALA A 17 -16.02 -5.39 -14.67
C ALA A 17 -15.64 -4.48 -13.49
N ALA A 18 -16.55 -4.28 -12.54
CA ALA A 18 -16.32 -3.50 -11.32
C ALA A 18 -15.23 -4.10 -10.41
N LEU A 19 -14.91 -5.38 -10.58
CA LEU A 19 -13.81 -6.02 -9.85
C LEU A 19 -12.43 -5.53 -10.29
N LEU A 20 -12.31 -4.90 -11.46
CA LEU A 20 -11.07 -4.37 -12.01
C LEU A 20 -11.10 -2.85 -12.14
N ASN A 21 -12.21 -2.29 -12.64
CA ASN A 21 -12.32 -0.88 -12.96
C ASN A 21 -12.22 0.01 -11.73
N GLY A 22 -11.40 1.04 -11.84
CA GLY A 22 -11.21 2.03 -10.77
C GLY A 22 -10.34 1.53 -9.61
N LEU A 23 -9.81 0.32 -9.69
CA LEU A 23 -8.92 -0.25 -8.69
C LEU A 23 -7.47 -0.23 -9.18
N SER A 24 -6.55 -0.22 -8.20
CA SER A 24 -5.12 -0.31 -8.45
C SER A 24 -4.63 -1.73 -8.16
N TRP A 25 -3.84 -2.27 -9.08
CA TRP A 25 -3.36 -3.65 -9.05
C TRP A 25 -1.86 -3.71 -9.18
N VAL A 26 -1.23 -4.56 -8.37
CA VAL A 26 0.18 -4.90 -8.57
C VAL A 26 0.30 -5.88 -9.74
N VAL A 27 1.13 -5.55 -10.72
CA VAL A 27 1.35 -6.43 -11.87
C VAL A 27 2.47 -7.42 -11.61
N THR A 28 2.27 -8.63 -12.07
CA THR A 28 3.21 -9.75 -12.00
C THR A 28 3.31 -10.45 -13.35
N ASN A 29 4.31 -11.29 -13.53
CA ASN A 29 4.52 -12.05 -14.77
C ASN A 29 4.51 -11.16 -16.04
N VAL A 30 5.17 -10.00 -15.93
CA VAL A 30 5.22 -9.03 -17.02
C VAL A 30 6.08 -9.56 -18.16
N THR A 31 5.50 -9.55 -19.36
CA THR A 31 6.18 -9.83 -20.64
C THR A 31 6.08 -8.58 -21.53
N THR A 32 6.55 -8.68 -22.77
CA THR A 32 6.46 -7.57 -23.73
C THR A 32 5.01 -7.09 -23.94
N ASN A 33 4.02 -8.00 -23.94
CA ASN A 33 2.65 -7.69 -24.32
C ASN A 33 1.59 -8.13 -23.27
N THR A 34 2.01 -8.78 -22.18
CA THR A 34 1.09 -9.31 -21.18
C THR A 34 1.58 -9.05 -19.75
N TYR A 35 0.68 -9.02 -18.84
CA TYR A 35 0.93 -9.04 -17.39
C TYR A 35 -0.21 -9.75 -16.67
N ALA A 36 0.00 -10.15 -15.44
CA ALA A 36 -1.02 -10.74 -14.59
C ALA A 36 -1.34 -9.83 -13.39
N VAL A 37 -2.57 -9.84 -12.94
CA VAL A 37 -3.02 -9.27 -11.67
C VAL A 37 -3.65 -10.36 -10.81
N GLN A 38 -3.53 -10.27 -9.50
CA GLN A 38 -4.08 -11.27 -8.58
C GLN A 38 -5.58 -11.02 -8.36
N LEU A 39 -6.39 -11.57 -9.27
CA LEU A 39 -7.84 -11.59 -9.16
C LEU A 39 -8.34 -13.04 -9.27
N ASN A 40 -9.19 -13.46 -8.35
CA ASN A 40 -9.91 -14.71 -8.53
C ASN A 40 -10.99 -14.52 -9.61
N SER A 41 -10.69 -15.01 -10.81
CA SER A 41 -11.57 -14.89 -11.99
C SER A 41 -12.51 -16.09 -12.20
N VAL A 42 -12.48 -17.08 -11.32
CA VAL A 42 -13.35 -18.27 -11.43
C VAL A 42 -14.82 -17.87 -11.35
N GLY A 43 -15.59 -18.21 -12.38
CA GLY A 43 -17.01 -17.86 -12.49
C GLY A 43 -17.29 -16.37 -12.76
N LYS A 44 -16.28 -15.58 -13.13
CA LYS A 44 -16.41 -14.16 -13.43
C LYS A 44 -16.47 -13.92 -14.93
N THR A 45 -17.34 -13.00 -15.34
CA THR A 45 -17.49 -12.59 -16.74
C THR A 45 -16.82 -11.24 -16.95
N LEU A 46 -15.63 -11.30 -17.54
CA LEU A 46 -14.86 -10.13 -17.94
C LEU A 46 -14.69 -10.15 -19.46
N THR A 47 -15.00 -9.06 -20.13
CA THR A 47 -14.78 -8.89 -21.57
C THR A 47 -13.60 -7.95 -21.75
N ALA A 48 -12.61 -8.42 -22.47
CA ALA A 48 -11.30 -7.80 -22.52
C ALA A 48 -11.25 -6.55 -23.42
N THR A 49 -11.74 -5.44 -22.95
CA THR A 49 -11.39 -4.11 -23.50
C THR A 49 -11.22 -3.17 -22.34
N GLY A 50 -10.01 -2.91 -21.98
CA GLY A 50 -9.69 -1.98 -20.89
C GLY A 50 -8.30 -1.38 -21.11
N THR A 51 -8.01 -0.34 -20.37
CA THR A 51 -6.69 0.28 -20.33
C THR A 51 -6.08 0.09 -18.96
N ALA A 52 -4.79 -0.19 -18.92
CA ALA A 52 -4.00 -0.16 -17.70
C ALA A 52 -3.04 1.04 -17.77
N THR A 53 -3.15 1.93 -16.82
CA THR A 53 -2.29 3.11 -16.70
C THR A 53 -1.37 2.94 -15.50
N PRO A 54 -0.04 3.14 -15.65
CA PRO A 54 0.86 3.13 -14.49
C PRO A 54 0.41 4.18 -13.48
N ASN A 55 0.41 3.82 -12.20
CA ASN A 55 0.22 4.82 -11.16
C ASN A 55 1.42 5.77 -11.15
N THR A 56 1.16 7.06 -11.25
CA THR A 56 2.18 8.09 -11.04
C THR A 56 2.32 8.36 -9.55
N TYR A 57 3.54 8.21 -9.04
CA TYR A 57 3.85 8.54 -7.66
C TYR A 57 4.46 9.93 -7.57
N THR A 58 3.94 10.74 -6.66
CA THR A 58 4.55 12.02 -6.32
C THR A 58 5.57 11.80 -5.22
N LYS A 59 6.83 12.17 -5.48
CA LYS A 59 7.90 12.01 -4.49
C LYS A 59 7.66 12.92 -3.29
N VAL A 60 7.81 12.36 -2.09
CA VAL A 60 7.88 13.11 -0.85
C VAL A 60 9.34 13.46 -0.59
N SER A 61 9.65 14.76 -0.55
CA SER A 61 11.01 15.26 -0.31
C SER A 61 11.27 15.46 1.19
N ASN A 62 12.54 15.72 1.53
CA ASN A 62 13.00 15.98 2.90
C ASN A 62 12.70 14.85 3.89
N PHE A 63 12.75 13.61 3.39
CA PHE A 63 12.55 12.40 4.16
C PHE A 63 13.74 12.15 5.09
N LYS A 64 13.50 11.96 6.38
CA LYS A 64 14.54 11.75 7.40
C LYS A 64 14.69 10.30 7.80
N ASP A 65 13.61 9.73 8.27
CA ASP A 65 13.58 8.37 8.78
C ASP A 65 12.18 7.74 8.61
N TYR A 66 12.14 6.45 8.82
CA TYR A 66 10.90 5.68 8.84
C TYR A 66 10.98 4.54 9.86
N THR A 67 9.84 4.16 10.40
CA THR A 67 9.64 2.95 11.20
C THR A 67 8.32 2.32 10.80
N GLY A 68 8.23 1.00 10.81
CA GLY A 68 6.96 0.35 10.48
C GLY A 68 7.14 -1.01 9.84
N PHE A 69 6.09 -1.45 9.15
CA PHE A 69 5.91 -2.82 8.68
C PHE A 69 5.94 -3.82 9.86
N ASP A 70 5.38 -3.38 10.99
CA ASP A 70 5.30 -4.10 12.26
C ASP A 70 4.12 -5.08 12.30
N GLY A 71 3.79 -5.61 11.14
CA GLY A 71 2.68 -6.53 10.96
C GLY A 71 2.83 -7.81 11.75
N LYS A 72 1.69 -8.33 12.20
CA LYS A 72 1.59 -9.61 12.90
C LYS A 72 0.31 -10.35 12.51
N SER A 73 0.36 -11.67 12.54
CA SER A 73 -0.83 -12.49 12.40
C SER A 73 -1.54 -12.63 13.74
N SER A 74 -2.86 -12.65 13.73
CA SER A 74 -3.62 -13.07 14.90
C SER A 74 -3.40 -14.57 15.14
N GLU A 75 -3.39 -14.98 16.41
CA GLU A 75 -3.30 -16.38 16.82
C GLU A 75 -4.71 -16.90 17.08
N ILE A 76 -5.03 -18.06 16.54
CA ILE A 76 -6.29 -18.77 16.77
C ILE A 76 -5.95 -20.00 17.58
N ASP A 77 -6.44 -20.06 18.83
CA ASP A 77 -6.30 -21.23 19.69
C ASP A 77 -7.22 -22.34 19.16
N VAL A 78 -6.64 -23.48 18.83
CA VAL A 78 -7.33 -24.70 18.35
C VAL A 78 -7.11 -25.88 19.28
N THR A 79 -6.67 -25.62 20.52
CA THR A 79 -6.46 -26.64 21.54
C THR A 79 -7.77 -27.35 21.89
N HIS A 80 -7.75 -28.66 22.00
CA HIS A 80 -8.88 -29.50 22.42
C HIS A 80 -8.48 -30.47 23.56
N LEU A 81 -9.44 -31.17 24.11
CA LEU A 81 -9.23 -32.02 25.31
C LEU A 81 -8.20 -33.14 25.10
N GLU A 82 -7.91 -33.55 23.88
CA GLU A 82 -6.94 -34.60 23.55
C GLU A 82 -5.55 -34.02 23.19
N SER A 83 -5.41 -32.69 23.15
CA SER A 83 -4.14 -32.01 22.86
C SER A 83 -3.18 -32.18 24.05
N ALA A 84 -1.97 -32.69 23.78
CA ALA A 84 -0.90 -32.83 24.79
C ALA A 84 -0.21 -31.48 25.10
N ALA A 85 -0.39 -30.47 24.27
CA ALA A 85 0.15 -29.12 24.40
C ALA A 85 -0.80 -28.10 23.76
N LYS A 86 -0.55 -26.81 24.00
CA LYS A 86 -1.30 -25.74 23.38
C LYS A 86 -1.07 -25.73 21.87
N GLU A 87 -2.14 -25.76 21.08
CA GLU A 87 -2.12 -25.72 19.62
C GLU A 87 -2.67 -24.40 19.12
N VAL A 88 -1.92 -23.74 18.22
CA VAL A 88 -2.31 -22.45 17.64
C VAL A 88 -2.22 -22.50 16.12
N ARG A 89 -3.09 -21.74 15.45
CA ARG A 89 -3.03 -21.47 14.01
C ARG A 89 -2.91 -19.98 13.77
N ALA A 90 -2.19 -19.62 12.71
CA ALA A 90 -2.13 -18.22 12.26
C ALA A 90 -3.48 -17.82 11.64
N GLY A 91 -4.02 -16.70 12.11
CA GLY A 91 -5.18 -16.05 11.51
C GLY A 91 -4.78 -15.04 10.43
N LEU A 92 -5.62 -14.03 10.21
CA LEU A 92 -5.34 -12.98 9.23
C LEU A 92 -4.11 -12.16 9.63
N MET A 93 -3.29 -11.86 8.65
CA MET A 93 -2.13 -10.99 8.82
C MET A 93 -2.58 -9.52 8.79
N ASP A 94 -2.18 -8.76 9.78
CA ASP A 94 -2.24 -7.31 9.82
C ASP A 94 -0.85 -6.76 9.50
N ASN A 95 -0.72 -5.96 8.44
CA ASN A 95 0.57 -5.42 8.03
C ASN A 95 1.02 -4.17 8.82
N GLY A 96 0.26 -3.79 9.85
CA GLY A 96 0.63 -2.71 10.76
C GLY A 96 0.56 -1.33 10.13
N SER A 97 1.52 -0.50 10.47
CA SER A 97 1.62 0.89 10.03
C SER A 97 3.02 1.23 9.53
N LEU A 98 3.11 2.29 8.75
CA LEU A 98 4.35 2.95 8.38
C LEU A 98 4.32 4.36 8.96
N ASN A 99 5.32 4.68 9.77
CA ASN A 99 5.52 6.02 10.32
C ASN A 99 6.76 6.62 9.65
N ILE A 100 6.63 7.84 9.17
CA ILE A 100 7.72 8.57 8.52
C ILE A 100 7.88 9.94 9.15
N ASN A 101 9.11 10.43 9.19
CA ASN A 101 9.42 11.78 9.59
C ASN A 101 10.00 12.55 8.40
N VAL A 102 9.43 13.72 8.12
CA VAL A 102 9.91 14.61 7.07
C VAL A 102 10.13 16.01 7.63
N ASP A 103 11.13 16.71 7.12
CA ASP A 103 11.24 18.16 7.38
C ASP A 103 10.16 18.87 6.56
N ARG A 104 9.40 19.73 7.20
CA ARG A 104 8.25 20.39 6.58
C ARG A 104 8.68 21.34 5.46
N ASP A 105 8.18 21.06 4.27
CA ASP A 105 8.24 21.97 3.14
C ASP A 105 6.82 22.16 2.59
N THR A 106 6.30 23.36 2.68
CA THR A 106 4.96 23.69 2.22
C THR A 106 4.82 23.72 0.70
N ALA A 107 5.93 23.81 -0.02
CA ALA A 107 5.96 23.80 -1.49
C ALA A 107 6.10 22.38 -2.05
N ASP A 108 6.47 21.38 -1.22
CA ASP A 108 6.63 20.00 -1.67
C ASP A 108 5.29 19.36 -2.01
N ALA A 109 5.15 18.97 -3.28
CA ALA A 109 3.92 18.36 -3.80
C ALA A 109 3.58 17.01 -3.14
N GLY A 110 4.61 16.24 -2.73
CA GLY A 110 4.42 14.96 -2.05
C GLY A 110 3.86 15.14 -0.64
N GLN A 111 4.37 16.13 0.11
CA GLN A 111 3.85 16.44 1.44
C GLN A 111 2.43 17.02 1.37
N GLN A 112 2.13 17.84 0.35
CA GLN A 112 0.75 18.31 0.11
C GLN A 112 -0.19 17.15 -0.23
N ALA A 113 0.26 16.17 -1.03
CA ALA A 113 -0.53 14.99 -1.36
C ALA A 113 -0.81 14.12 -0.12
N LEU A 114 0.16 13.98 0.80
CA LEU A 114 -0.04 13.29 2.09
C LEU A 114 -1.09 14.00 2.95
N LEU A 115 -1.02 15.32 3.05
CA LEU A 115 -2.02 16.11 3.78
C LEU A 115 -3.41 15.97 3.15
N ALA A 116 -3.51 16.06 1.84
CA ALA A 116 -4.78 15.86 1.12
C ALA A 116 -5.32 14.43 1.29
N ALA A 117 -4.44 13.41 1.32
CA ALA A 117 -4.81 12.03 1.59
C ALA A 117 -5.37 11.86 3.01
N GLN A 118 -4.77 12.51 4.02
CA GLN A 118 -5.30 12.51 5.38
C GLN A 118 -6.69 13.15 5.45
N VAL A 119 -6.86 14.32 4.86
CA VAL A 119 -8.15 15.05 4.89
C VAL A 119 -9.25 14.25 4.19
N SER A 120 -8.94 13.57 3.08
CA SER A 120 -9.90 12.76 2.34
C SER A 120 -10.25 11.44 3.03
N GLY A 121 -9.37 10.91 3.90
CA GLY A 121 -9.51 9.58 4.49
C GLY A 121 -9.48 8.42 3.47
N ALA A 122 -9.15 8.71 2.21
CA ALA A 122 -9.17 7.72 1.15
C ALA A 122 -7.95 6.80 1.21
N VAL A 123 -8.14 5.53 0.84
CA VAL A 123 -7.04 4.60 0.62
C VAL A 123 -6.23 5.08 -0.58
N LYS A 124 -4.92 5.23 -0.39
CA LYS A 124 -3.96 5.60 -1.43
C LYS A 124 -2.89 4.54 -1.56
N THR A 125 -2.24 4.48 -2.72
CA THR A 125 -1.09 3.61 -2.97
C THR A 125 0.21 4.34 -2.65
N PHE A 126 1.10 3.63 -1.99
CA PHE A 126 2.41 4.13 -1.57
C PHE A 126 3.52 3.24 -2.11
N LYS A 127 4.65 3.86 -2.38
CA LYS A 127 5.87 3.18 -2.82
C LYS A 127 7.04 3.70 -1.98
N LEU A 128 7.64 2.83 -1.17
CA LEU A 128 8.85 3.13 -0.41
C LEU A 128 10.03 2.43 -1.06
N THR A 129 11.00 3.20 -1.52
CA THR A 129 12.26 2.66 -2.07
C THR A 129 13.35 2.75 -1.01
N LEU A 130 13.92 1.62 -0.65
CA LEU A 130 15.00 1.50 0.31
C LEU A 130 16.36 1.78 -0.34
N PRO A 131 17.41 2.11 0.45
CA PRO A 131 18.75 2.39 -0.09
C PRO A 131 19.38 1.23 -0.87
N ASN A 132 18.97 -0.01 -0.59
CA ASN A 132 19.41 -1.22 -1.29
C ASN A 132 18.60 -1.52 -2.56
N ALA A 133 17.83 -0.54 -3.06
CA ALA A 133 16.94 -0.64 -4.21
C ALA A 133 15.73 -1.60 -4.03
N VAL A 134 15.52 -2.18 -2.86
CA VAL A 134 14.29 -2.90 -2.54
C VAL A 134 13.12 -1.91 -2.45
N VAL A 135 12.01 -2.29 -3.04
CA VAL A 135 10.82 -1.45 -3.10
C VAL A 135 9.67 -2.15 -2.37
N ALA A 136 9.07 -1.44 -1.41
CA ALA A 136 7.80 -1.82 -0.79
C ALA A 136 6.66 -1.04 -1.44
N SER A 137 5.71 -1.76 -2.04
CA SER A 137 4.47 -1.19 -2.58
C SER A 137 3.28 -1.68 -1.78
N PHE A 138 2.43 -0.76 -1.34
CA PHE A 138 1.27 -1.08 -0.50
C PHE A 138 0.17 -0.02 -0.64
N SER A 139 -1.02 -0.38 -0.20
CA SER A 139 -2.12 0.56 -0.04
C SER A 139 -2.28 0.94 1.43
N GLY A 140 -2.72 2.14 1.71
CA GLY A 140 -2.90 2.60 3.09
C GLY A 140 -3.73 3.87 3.20
N ILE A 141 -4.04 4.23 4.43
CA ILE A 141 -4.73 5.45 4.81
C ILE A 141 -3.78 6.30 5.65
N VAL A 142 -3.65 7.57 5.31
CA VAL A 142 -2.90 8.51 6.15
C VAL A 142 -3.77 8.84 7.38
N THR A 143 -3.33 8.35 8.53
CA THR A 143 -4.07 8.51 9.79
C THR A 143 -3.64 9.74 10.57
N GLN A 144 -2.38 10.17 10.37
CA GLN A 144 -1.83 11.32 11.06
C GLN A 144 -0.88 12.09 10.13
N PHE A 145 -0.99 13.40 10.19
CA PHE A 145 -0.07 14.37 9.61
C PHE A 145 0.01 15.53 10.59
N SER A 146 1.07 15.62 11.36
CA SER A 146 1.21 16.60 12.43
C SER A 146 2.43 17.49 12.21
N LEU A 147 2.50 18.57 12.96
CA LEU A 147 3.59 19.53 12.93
C LEU A 147 4.28 19.57 14.29
N SER A 148 5.59 19.54 14.31
CA SER A 148 6.42 19.70 15.50
C SER A 148 7.58 20.64 15.17
N GLY A 149 7.73 21.68 15.96
CA GLY A 149 8.80 22.65 15.82
C GLY A 149 9.37 23.06 17.17
N LYS A 150 10.64 23.42 17.18
CA LYS A 150 11.34 24.00 18.33
C LYS A 150 12.12 25.23 17.86
N VAL A 151 12.51 26.07 18.80
CA VAL A 151 13.46 27.17 18.52
C VAL A 151 14.79 26.56 18.08
N ASP A 152 15.37 27.11 17.03
CA ASP A 152 16.63 26.66 16.41
C ASP A 152 16.60 25.20 15.86
N ASP A 153 15.42 24.68 15.49
CA ASP A 153 15.26 23.37 14.86
C ASP A 153 14.38 23.47 13.59
N VAL A 154 14.52 22.50 12.72
CA VAL A 154 13.70 22.41 11.51
C VAL A 154 12.29 22.00 11.91
N LEU A 155 11.29 22.56 11.24
CA LEU A 155 9.90 22.15 11.41
C LEU A 155 9.73 20.73 10.92
N LYS A 156 9.35 19.80 11.80
CA LYS A 156 9.19 18.37 11.51
C LYS A 156 7.72 18.01 11.33
N THR A 157 7.49 17.09 10.44
CA THR A 157 6.15 16.53 10.18
C THR A 157 6.20 15.02 10.32
N PRO A 158 5.84 14.48 11.49
CA PRO A 158 5.56 13.05 11.61
C PRO A 158 4.25 12.72 10.90
N VAL A 159 4.31 11.67 10.07
CA VAL A 159 3.17 11.15 9.31
C VAL A 159 3.02 9.67 9.61
N SER A 160 1.79 9.24 9.92
CA SER A 160 1.45 7.83 10.13
C SER A 160 0.51 7.35 9.03
N ILE A 161 0.85 6.22 8.44
CA ILE A 161 0.09 5.57 7.38
C ILE A 161 -0.30 4.18 7.86
N ARG A 162 -1.59 3.92 8.01
CA ARG A 162 -2.11 2.58 8.32
C ARG A 162 -2.16 1.76 7.05
N ILE A 163 -1.46 0.64 7.04
CA ILE A 163 -1.41 -0.26 5.88
C ILE A 163 -2.75 -1.00 5.76
N SER A 164 -3.29 -1.06 4.56
CA SER A 164 -4.52 -1.77 4.23
C SER A 164 -4.24 -2.78 3.12
N GLY A 165 -4.39 -4.05 3.44
CA GLY A 165 -4.09 -5.15 2.53
C GLY A 165 -2.62 -5.59 2.53
N ALA A 166 -2.20 -6.24 1.46
CA ALA A 166 -0.86 -6.82 1.34
C ALA A 166 0.22 -5.77 1.05
N VAL A 167 1.44 -6.06 1.50
CA VAL A 167 2.67 -5.35 1.09
C VAL A 167 3.41 -6.23 0.10
N THR A 168 3.77 -5.65 -1.04
CA THR A 168 4.56 -6.32 -2.08
C THR A 168 5.97 -5.79 -2.05
N TRP A 169 6.94 -6.69 -1.97
CA TRP A 169 8.36 -6.41 -2.00
C TRP A 169 8.96 -6.81 -3.35
N SER A 170 9.71 -5.93 -3.99
CA SER A 170 10.37 -6.16 -5.29
C SER A 170 11.77 -5.58 -5.32
#